data_06ebc839a666a3a2891967ed598a76b9
#
_entry.id   06ebc839a666a3a2891967ed598a76b9
#
_cell.length_a   1.000
_cell.length_b   1.000
_cell.length_c   1.000
_cell.angle_alpha   90.00
_cell.angle_beta   90.00
_cell.angle_gamma   90.00
#
_symmetry.space_group_name_H-M   'P 1'
#
loop_
_entity.id
_entity.type
_entity.pdbx_description
1 polymer ?
#
loop_
_entity_poly.entity_id
_entity_poly.type
_entity_poly.pdbx_seq_one_letter_code
_entity_poly.pdbx_strand_id
1 'polypeptide(L)'
;MWGPLLTHISYIFETCVPIYLFCSGYGLYISEEFGSNMKKRIQRILKLLIRFWIVMIITCCVGFAIGMREKFPGSVLNFILNACLIKNSYVGAFWFVQTYTILVLVSGYIFKVVKKYSYWIILPISLIIYIMAFGMEYVVIGRIETEAVKLFLNAMMLFMRSQFSFVIGMYFVKENVLDRSKVLCKIRNNRILAWGFLIVIIMARAIFTHMIFAPFSAVGFIILFGTYNWGRIGDKILLFLGKHSTNMWLTHMQFYMIFTPTLVFGSRNVLIIMLTLVILSLMASYVVDLSVSGIRVLFRKCK
;
A
#
# COMPACT_ATOMS: atom_id res chain seq x y z
N MET A 1 -10.75 21.96 -20.56
CA MET A 1 -9.32 22.24 -20.87
C MET A 1 -8.34 21.68 -19.84
N TRP A 2 -8.69 21.51 -18.55
CA TRP A 2 -7.81 20.99 -17.48
C TRP A 2 -7.84 19.47 -17.28
N GLY A 3 -8.77 18.75 -17.91
CA GLY A 3 -8.95 17.29 -17.71
C GLY A 3 -7.69 16.44 -17.92
N PRO A 4 -6.94 16.59 -19.04
CA PRO A 4 -5.74 15.81 -19.26
C PRO A 4 -4.64 16.06 -18.22
N LEU A 5 -4.42 17.33 -17.84
CA LEU A 5 -3.42 17.71 -16.84
C LEU A 5 -3.74 17.13 -15.45
N LEU A 6 -5.00 17.22 -15.02
CA LEU A 6 -5.45 16.65 -13.75
C LEU A 6 -5.30 15.14 -13.73
N THR A 7 -5.57 14.46 -14.85
CA THR A 7 -5.34 13.01 -14.99
C THR A 7 -3.85 12.69 -14.83
N HIS A 8 -2.96 13.44 -15.48
CA HIS A 8 -1.51 13.25 -15.34
C HIS A 8 -1.03 13.47 -13.91
N ILE A 9 -1.51 14.52 -13.23
CA ILE A 9 -1.18 14.76 -11.82
C ILE A 9 -1.74 13.66 -10.91
N SER A 10 -2.91 13.08 -11.22
CA SER A 10 -3.52 12.05 -10.38
C SER A 10 -2.71 10.76 -10.30
N TYR A 11 -1.83 10.45 -11.26
CA TYR A 11 -0.93 9.31 -11.19
C TYR A 11 0.03 9.35 -9.99
N ILE A 12 0.19 10.53 -9.34
CA ILE A 12 0.96 10.63 -8.10
C ILE A 12 0.39 9.75 -6.98
N PHE A 13 -0.93 9.55 -6.95
CA PHE A 13 -1.59 8.73 -5.93
C PHE A 13 -1.30 7.24 -6.05
N GLU A 14 -0.86 6.76 -7.22
CA GLU A 14 -0.41 5.38 -7.40
C GLU A 14 0.87 5.06 -6.62
N THR A 15 1.59 6.09 -6.17
CA THR A 15 2.80 5.92 -5.34
C THR A 15 2.50 5.42 -3.94
N CYS A 16 1.25 5.41 -3.51
CA CYS A 16 0.87 4.99 -2.15
C CYS A 16 1.30 3.54 -1.85
N VAL A 17 1.09 2.60 -2.78
CA VAL A 17 1.47 1.20 -2.59
C VAL A 17 2.99 1.01 -2.50
N PRO A 18 3.81 1.54 -3.42
CA PRO A 18 5.27 1.56 -3.26
C PRO A 18 5.76 2.17 -1.95
N ILE A 19 5.11 3.25 -1.44
CA ILE A 19 5.44 3.84 -0.13
C ILE A 19 5.16 2.83 1.00
N TYR A 20 4.00 2.17 1.01
CA TYR A 20 3.69 1.14 2.00
C TYR A 20 4.69 -0.02 1.98
N LEU A 21 5.08 -0.47 0.78
CA LEU A 21 6.04 -1.55 0.61
C LEU A 21 7.42 -1.15 1.12
N PHE A 22 7.88 0.05 0.79
CA PHE A 22 9.13 0.60 1.30
C PHE A 22 9.12 0.68 2.84
N CYS A 23 8.10 1.31 3.43
CA CYS A 23 7.98 1.43 4.88
C CYS A 23 7.92 0.05 5.56
N SER A 24 7.32 -0.94 4.89
CA SER A 24 7.29 -2.32 5.38
C SER A 24 8.66 -2.97 5.35
N GLY A 25 9.41 -2.81 4.27
CA GLY A 25 10.79 -3.31 4.16
C GLY A 25 11.71 -2.66 5.20
N TYR A 26 11.61 -1.33 5.34
CA TYR A 26 12.32 -0.54 6.34
C TYR A 26 12.07 -1.05 7.77
N GLY A 27 10.79 -1.13 8.16
CA GLY A 27 10.41 -1.56 9.51
C GLY A 27 10.66 -3.04 9.79
N LEU A 28 10.60 -3.91 8.77
CA LEU A 28 10.93 -5.32 8.92
C LEU A 28 12.44 -5.53 9.04
N TYR A 29 13.28 -4.79 8.31
CA TYR A 29 14.73 -4.86 8.47
C TYR A 29 15.14 -4.55 9.92
N ILE A 30 14.64 -3.46 10.49
CA ILE A 30 14.87 -3.11 11.90
C ILE A 30 14.39 -4.24 12.82
N SER A 31 13.18 -4.75 12.60
CA SER A 31 12.63 -5.84 13.42
C SER A 31 13.49 -7.11 13.38
N GLU A 32 14.06 -7.46 12.21
CA GLU A 32 14.93 -8.62 12.05
C GLU A 32 16.29 -8.42 12.74
N GLU A 33 16.85 -7.21 12.72
CA GLU A 33 18.07 -6.88 13.47
C GLU A 33 17.87 -7.06 14.99
N PHE A 34 16.69 -6.72 15.50
CA PHE A 34 16.32 -6.95 16.91
C PHE A 34 15.77 -8.37 17.19
N GLY A 35 16.12 -9.36 16.36
CA GLY A 35 15.77 -10.76 16.59
C GLY A 35 14.30 -11.08 16.37
N SER A 36 13.74 -10.61 15.26
CA SER A 36 12.41 -11.05 14.83
C SER A 36 12.40 -12.54 14.55
N ASN A 37 11.27 -13.18 14.84
CA ASN A 37 11.04 -14.58 14.56
C ASN A 37 9.71 -14.77 13.81
N MET A 38 9.46 -15.99 13.33
CA MET A 38 8.23 -16.31 12.60
C MET A 38 6.96 -15.95 13.39
N LYS A 39 6.96 -16.10 14.71
CA LYS A 39 5.82 -15.73 15.57
C LYS A 39 5.50 -14.23 15.47
N LYS A 40 6.52 -13.36 15.52
CA LYS A 40 6.33 -11.89 15.38
C LYS A 40 5.81 -11.53 13.98
N ARG A 41 6.29 -12.19 12.92
CA ARG A 41 5.82 -12.00 11.54
C ARG A 41 4.35 -12.41 11.41
N ILE A 42 3.97 -13.58 11.91
CA ILE A 42 2.57 -14.05 11.93
C ILE A 42 1.68 -13.08 12.70
N GLN A 43 2.11 -12.59 13.86
CA GLN A 43 1.35 -11.59 14.61
C GLN A 43 1.12 -10.30 13.82
N ARG A 44 2.10 -9.85 13.02
CA ARG A 44 1.97 -8.68 12.15
C ARG A 44 0.95 -8.93 11.04
N ILE A 45 1.02 -10.11 10.40
CA ILE A 45 0.05 -10.55 9.39
C ILE A 45 -1.37 -10.61 9.99
N LEU A 46 -1.54 -11.28 11.13
CA LEU A 46 -2.84 -11.40 11.78
C LEU A 46 -3.46 -10.05 12.15
N LYS A 47 -2.67 -9.07 12.58
CA LYS A 47 -3.16 -7.71 12.84
C LYS A 47 -3.74 -7.04 11.57
N LEU A 48 -3.14 -7.28 10.41
CA LEU A 48 -3.65 -6.79 9.14
C LEU A 48 -4.88 -7.59 8.70
N LEU A 49 -4.84 -8.92 8.77
CA LEU A 49 -5.94 -9.80 8.37
C LEU A 49 -7.21 -9.56 9.18
N ILE A 50 -7.13 -9.32 10.48
CA ILE A 50 -8.29 -9.00 11.32
C ILE A 50 -8.97 -7.71 10.79
N ARG A 51 -8.20 -6.67 10.47
CA ARG A 51 -8.74 -5.43 9.89
C ARG A 51 -9.35 -5.67 8.52
N PHE A 52 -8.67 -6.43 7.68
CA PHE A 52 -9.14 -6.83 6.36
C PHE A 52 -10.46 -7.60 6.44
N TRP A 53 -10.58 -8.62 7.30
CA TRP A 53 -11.82 -9.40 7.44
C TRP A 53 -12.98 -8.55 7.97
N ILE A 54 -12.73 -7.64 8.91
CA ILE A 54 -13.75 -6.69 9.39
C ILE A 54 -14.24 -5.84 8.22
N VAL A 55 -13.33 -5.24 7.45
CA VAL A 55 -13.68 -4.42 6.29
C VAL A 55 -14.44 -5.25 5.25
N MET A 56 -13.99 -6.47 4.96
CA MET A 56 -14.65 -7.37 4.03
C MET A 56 -16.08 -7.72 4.47
N ILE A 57 -16.29 -8.04 5.75
CA ILE A 57 -17.62 -8.34 6.31
C ILE A 57 -18.51 -7.11 6.21
N ILE A 58 -18.04 -5.92 6.62
CA ILE A 58 -18.80 -4.68 6.50
C ILE A 58 -19.17 -4.42 5.04
N THR A 59 -18.21 -4.61 4.10
CA THR A 59 -18.45 -4.45 2.66
C THR A 59 -19.55 -5.40 2.16
N CYS A 60 -19.52 -6.67 2.59
CA CYS A 60 -20.54 -7.65 2.24
C CYS A 60 -21.91 -7.28 2.84
N CYS A 61 -21.96 -6.88 4.11
CA CYS A 61 -23.22 -6.49 4.77
C CYS A 61 -23.85 -5.26 4.11
N VAL A 62 -23.06 -4.23 3.83
CA VAL A 62 -23.55 -3.02 3.14
C VAL A 62 -23.97 -3.35 1.72
N GLY A 63 -23.17 -4.09 0.97
CA GLY A 63 -23.50 -4.49 -0.40
C GLY A 63 -24.78 -5.33 -0.48
N PHE A 64 -24.98 -6.24 0.47
CA PHE A 64 -26.22 -7.00 0.60
C PHE A 64 -27.44 -6.10 0.89
N ALA A 65 -27.29 -5.15 1.82
CA ALA A 65 -28.36 -4.22 2.24
C ALA A 65 -28.82 -3.29 1.10
N ILE A 66 -27.89 -2.86 0.23
CA ILE A 66 -28.21 -2.00 -0.93
C ILE A 66 -28.63 -2.80 -2.18
N GLY A 67 -28.84 -4.11 -2.05
CA GLY A 67 -29.39 -4.97 -3.13
C GLY A 67 -28.35 -5.60 -4.05
N MET A 68 -27.03 -5.42 -3.82
CA MET A 68 -25.95 -6.00 -4.65
C MET A 68 -25.63 -7.46 -4.25
N ARG A 69 -26.66 -8.28 -4.06
CA ARG A 69 -26.56 -9.64 -3.47
C ARG A 69 -25.73 -10.61 -4.31
N GLU A 70 -25.78 -10.50 -5.63
CA GLU A 70 -25.00 -11.34 -6.55
C GLU A 70 -23.48 -11.17 -6.38
N LYS A 71 -23.05 -9.97 -6.01
CA LYS A 71 -21.64 -9.65 -5.76
C LYS A 71 -21.26 -9.77 -4.28
N PHE A 72 -22.14 -9.35 -3.36
CA PHE A 72 -21.88 -9.24 -1.92
C PHE A 72 -22.94 -9.96 -1.07
N PRO A 73 -22.63 -11.14 -0.48
CA PRO A 73 -21.39 -11.91 -0.59
C PRO A 73 -21.31 -12.80 -1.84
N GLY A 74 -22.36 -12.88 -2.67
CA GLY A 74 -22.47 -13.83 -3.76
C GLY A 74 -22.56 -15.28 -3.25
N SER A 75 -21.77 -16.20 -3.81
CA SER A 75 -21.72 -17.58 -3.34
C SER A 75 -20.82 -17.75 -2.12
N VAL A 76 -21.11 -18.77 -1.30
CA VAL A 76 -20.27 -19.16 -0.14
C VAL A 76 -18.82 -19.41 -0.56
N LEU A 77 -18.63 -20.08 -1.69
CA LEU A 77 -17.29 -20.33 -2.25
C LEU A 77 -16.56 -19.02 -2.56
N ASN A 78 -17.23 -18.06 -3.18
CA ASN A 78 -16.65 -16.74 -3.48
C ASN A 78 -16.26 -16.01 -2.20
N PHE A 79 -17.10 -16.08 -1.15
CA PHE A 79 -16.78 -15.49 0.15
C PHE A 79 -15.50 -16.11 0.76
N ILE A 80 -15.41 -17.45 0.78
CA ILE A 80 -14.24 -18.16 1.32
C ILE A 80 -12.96 -17.82 0.53
N LEU A 81 -13.03 -17.81 -0.80
CA LEU A 81 -11.87 -17.49 -1.64
C LEU A 81 -11.37 -16.06 -1.43
N ASN A 82 -12.27 -15.08 -1.22
CA ASN A 82 -11.88 -13.72 -0.86
C ASN A 82 -11.33 -13.64 0.57
N ALA A 83 -11.93 -14.32 1.53
CA ALA A 83 -11.46 -14.34 2.93
C ALA A 83 -10.08 -14.97 3.07
N CYS A 84 -9.77 -15.98 2.24
CA CYS A 84 -8.45 -16.62 2.16
C CYS A 84 -7.46 -15.88 1.26
N LEU A 85 -7.82 -14.71 0.72
CA LEU A 85 -6.97 -13.91 -0.19
C LEU A 85 -6.60 -14.64 -1.50
N ILE A 86 -7.35 -15.65 -1.92
CA ILE A 86 -7.14 -16.36 -3.18
C ILE A 86 -7.73 -15.56 -4.34
N LYS A 87 -8.91 -14.95 -4.13
CA LYS A 87 -9.56 -14.00 -5.04
C LYS A 87 -9.63 -12.61 -4.42
N ASN A 88 -9.72 -11.59 -5.28
CA ASN A 88 -9.90 -10.19 -4.87
C ASN A 88 -11.11 -9.59 -5.61
N SER A 89 -12.20 -10.36 -5.73
CA SER A 89 -13.37 -10.00 -6.55
C SER A 89 -14.26 -8.95 -5.90
N TYR A 90 -14.24 -8.80 -4.57
CA TYR A 90 -15.03 -7.81 -3.88
C TYR A 90 -14.50 -6.39 -4.09
N VAL A 91 -13.20 -6.20 -3.83
CA VAL A 91 -12.53 -4.90 -3.98
C VAL A 91 -11.15 -5.15 -4.58
N GLY A 92 -10.88 -4.52 -5.72
CA GLY A 92 -9.63 -4.72 -6.43
C GLY A 92 -8.39 -4.46 -5.58
N ALA A 93 -8.43 -3.44 -4.68
CA ALA A 93 -7.30 -3.10 -3.82
C ALA A 93 -6.86 -4.23 -2.87
N PHE A 94 -7.69 -5.22 -2.59
CA PHE A 94 -7.37 -6.30 -1.65
C PHE A 94 -6.21 -7.20 -2.10
N TRP A 95 -5.80 -7.14 -3.36
CA TRP A 95 -4.60 -7.83 -3.85
C TRP A 95 -3.36 -7.49 -3.01
N PHE A 96 -3.25 -6.26 -2.51
CA PHE A 96 -2.11 -5.83 -1.72
C PHE A 96 -1.99 -6.59 -0.38
N VAL A 97 -3.12 -6.95 0.24
CA VAL A 97 -3.12 -7.72 1.51
C VAL A 97 -2.50 -9.09 1.28
N GLN A 98 -2.81 -9.76 0.16
CA GLN A 98 -2.19 -11.03 -0.25
C GLN A 98 -0.69 -10.87 -0.43
N THR A 99 -0.29 -9.91 -1.26
CA THR A 99 1.12 -9.66 -1.59
C THR A 99 1.93 -9.28 -0.36
N TYR A 100 1.38 -8.41 0.49
CA TYR A 100 2.01 -8.02 1.75
C TYR A 100 2.20 -9.22 2.69
N THR A 101 1.21 -10.10 2.79
CA THR A 101 1.29 -11.33 3.60
C THR A 101 2.45 -12.20 3.14
N ILE A 102 2.57 -12.44 1.84
CA ILE A 102 3.68 -13.22 1.26
C ILE A 102 5.02 -12.54 1.56
N LEU A 103 5.14 -11.22 1.33
CA LEU A 103 6.38 -10.47 1.60
C LEU A 103 6.80 -10.57 3.07
N VAL A 104 5.87 -10.44 4.01
CA VAL A 104 6.18 -10.56 5.45
C VAL A 104 6.63 -11.98 5.81
N LEU A 105 6.01 -13.02 5.24
CA LEU A 105 6.43 -14.42 5.47
C LEU A 105 7.86 -14.67 5.01
N VAL A 106 8.23 -14.18 3.82
CA VAL A 106 9.56 -14.37 3.25
C VAL A 106 10.58 -13.32 3.68
N SER A 107 10.16 -12.29 4.44
CA SER A 107 11.02 -11.14 4.83
C SER A 107 12.33 -11.54 5.51
N GLY A 108 12.34 -12.62 6.30
CA GLY A 108 13.57 -13.09 6.94
C GLY A 108 14.59 -13.68 5.97
N TYR A 109 14.15 -14.26 4.86
CA TYR A 109 15.06 -14.70 3.80
C TYR A 109 15.61 -13.48 3.03
N ILE A 110 14.72 -12.54 2.68
CA ILE A 110 15.12 -11.29 2.02
C ILE A 110 16.11 -10.53 2.91
N PHE A 111 15.86 -10.43 4.22
CA PHE A 111 16.77 -9.79 5.18
C PHE A 111 18.17 -10.43 5.16
N LYS A 112 18.25 -11.78 5.20
CA LYS A 112 19.54 -12.49 5.13
C LYS A 112 20.31 -12.16 3.85
N VAL A 113 19.61 -12.11 2.72
CA VAL A 113 20.21 -11.74 1.42
C VAL A 113 20.67 -10.29 1.43
N VAL A 114 19.82 -9.35 1.84
CA VAL A 114 20.15 -7.92 1.94
C VAL A 114 21.31 -7.70 2.91
N LYS A 115 21.34 -8.38 4.05
CA LYS A 115 22.44 -8.26 5.03
C LYS A 115 23.77 -8.76 4.46
N LYS A 116 23.76 -9.85 3.70
CA LYS A 116 24.98 -10.49 3.16
C LYS A 116 25.57 -9.74 1.97
N TYR A 117 24.74 -9.26 1.04
CA TYR A 117 25.18 -8.71 -0.25
C TYR A 117 25.07 -7.18 -0.29
N SER A 118 25.87 -6.56 -1.17
CA SER A 118 25.86 -5.12 -1.42
C SER A 118 24.60 -4.71 -2.22
N TYR A 119 24.17 -3.48 -2.03
CA TYR A 119 23.06 -2.89 -2.80
C TYR A 119 23.37 -2.81 -4.30
N TRP A 120 24.65 -2.68 -4.68
CA TRP A 120 25.08 -2.69 -6.09
C TRP A 120 24.76 -4.00 -6.83
N ILE A 121 24.56 -5.09 -6.11
CA ILE A 121 24.21 -6.40 -6.70
C ILE A 121 22.71 -6.62 -6.60
N ILE A 122 22.14 -6.43 -5.43
CA ILE A 122 20.76 -6.84 -5.17
C ILE A 122 19.73 -5.87 -5.77
N LEU A 123 19.97 -4.55 -5.73
CA LEU A 123 19.00 -3.60 -6.31
C LEU A 123 18.86 -3.77 -7.83
N PRO A 124 19.94 -3.93 -8.64
CA PRO A 124 19.78 -4.23 -10.06
C PRO A 124 19.03 -5.55 -10.32
N ILE A 125 19.34 -6.63 -9.59
CA ILE A 125 18.62 -7.91 -9.72
C ILE A 125 17.14 -7.72 -9.38
N SER A 126 16.83 -7.06 -8.26
CA SER A 126 15.47 -6.75 -7.83
C SER A 126 14.72 -5.88 -8.85
N LEU A 127 15.40 -4.92 -9.48
CA LEU A 127 14.84 -4.09 -10.55
C LEU A 127 14.56 -4.91 -11.81
N ILE A 128 15.45 -5.81 -12.21
CA ILE A 128 15.21 -6.70 -13.36
C ILE A 128 13.97 -7.56 -13.10
N ILE A 129 13.85 -8.19 -11.93
CA ILE A 129 12.67 -8.98 -11.53
C ILE A 129 11.40 -8.11 -11.59
N TYR A 130 11.48 -6.86 -11.13
CA TYR A 130 10.39 -5.90 -11.17
C TYR A 130 9.94 -5.60 -12.60
N ILE A 131 10.87 -5.29 -13.51
CA ILE A 131 10.59 -5.00 -14.91
C ILE A 131 10.02 -6.23 -15.65
N MET A 132 10.62 -7.41 -15.40
CA MET A 132 10.15 -8.67 -16.00
C MET A 132 8.67 -8.95 -15.64
N ALA A 133 8.22 -8.61 -14.44
CA ALA A 133 6.84 -8.81 -14.03
C ALA A 133 5.84 -7.97 -14.83
N PHE A 134 6.23 -6.80 -15.36
CA PHE A 134 5.39 -6.03 -16.28
C PHE A 134 5.36 -6.68 -17.69
N GLY A 135 6.51 -7.16 -18.17
CA GLY A 135 6.56 -7.87 -19.44
C GLY A 135 5.74 -9.17 -19.45
N MET A 136 5.78 -9.94 -18.35
CA MET A 136 5.02 -11.18 -18.22
C MET A 136 3.49 -10.95 -18.26
N GLU A 137 2.98 -9.83 -17.77
CA GLU A 137 1.54 -9.51 -17.82
C GLU A 137 1.02 -9.47 -19.26
N TYR A 138 1.76 -8.83 -20.16
CA TYR A 138 1.37 -8.74 -21.57
C TYR A 138 1.46 -10.07 -22.31
N VAL A 139 2.47 -10.90 -21.99
CA VAL A 139 2.74 -12.12 -22.76
C VAL A 139 1.98 -13.32 -22.22
N VAL A 140 1.79 -13.42 -20.91
CA VAL A 140 1.38 -14.65 -20.24
C VAL A 140 -0.12 -14.66 -19.90
N ILE A 141 -0.64 -13.58 -19.30
CA ILE A 141 -2.02 -13.59 -18.76
C ILE A 141 -3.07 -13.77 -19.87
N GLY A 142 -2.88 -13.16 -21.03
CA GLY A 142 -3.84 -13.25 -22.14
C GLY A 142 -3.93 -14.63 -22.81
N ARG A 143 -2.98 -15.54 -22.54
CA ARG A 143 -2.88 -16.86 -23.17
C ARG A 143 -3.29 -18.02 -22.27
N ILE A 144 -3.61 -17.74 -21.01
CA ILE A 144 -3.92 -18.79 -20.03
C ILE A 144 -5.43 -18.90 -19.89
N GLU A 145 -5.97 -20.09 -20.12
CA GLU A 145 -7.40 -20.38 -19.99
C GLU A 145 -7.78 -20.82 -18.57
N THR A 146 -6.90 -21.55 -17.89
CA THR A 146 -7.17 -22.11 -16.57
C THR A 146 -7.17 -21.02 -15.47
N GLU A 147 -8.33 -20.77 -14.86
CA GLU A 147 -8.51 -19.72 -13.84
C GLU A 147 -7.54 -19.87 -12.65
N ALA A 148 -7.33 -21.07 -12.14
CA ALA A 148 -6.41 -21.31 -11.02
C ALA A 148 -4.97 -20.92 -11.35
N VAL A 149 -4.48 -21.27 -12.56
CA VAL A 149 -3.15 -20.90 -13.04
C VAL A 149 -3.04 -19.39 -13.20
N LYS A 150 -4.07 -18.75 -13.75
CA LYS A 150 -4.14 -17.29 -13.89
C LYS A 150 -4.05 -16.57 -12.54
N LEU A 151 -4.78 -17.05 -11.52
CA LEU A 151 -4.73 -16.49 -10.18
C LEU A 151 -3.33 -16.63 -9.55
N PHE A 152 -2.72 -17.80 -9.68
CA PHE A 152 -1.37 -18.05 -9.18
C PHE A 152 -0.33 -17.14 -9.85
N LEU A 153 -0.33 -17.07 -11.17
CA LEU A 153 0.61 -16.23 -11.91
C LEU A 153 0.41 -14.74 -11.63
N ASN A 154 -0.83 -14.30 -11.48
CA ASN A 154 -1.12 -12.92 -11.08
C ASN A 154 -0.55 -12.61 -9.69
N ALA A 155 -0.72 -13.50 -8.71
CA ALA A 155 -0.14 -13.33 -7.37
C ALA A 155 1.40 -13.29 -7.41
N MET A 156 2.01 -14.14 -8.24
CA MET A 156 3.46 -14.16 -8.45
C MET A 156 3.96 -12.84 -9.06
N MET A 157 3.30 -12.33 -10.10
CA MET A 157 3.69 -11.06 -10.73
C MET A 157 3.52 -9.87 -9.77
N LEU A 158 2.44 -9.84 -8.99
CA LEU A 158 2.22 -8.82 -7.96
C LEU A 158 3.31 -8.86 -6.90
N PHE A 159 3.74 -10.06 -6.48
CA PHE A 159 4.88 -10.22 -5.59
C PHE A 159 6.19 -9.70 -6.23
N MET A 160 6.48 -10.07 -7.47
CA MET A 160 7.67 -9.61 -8.20
C MET A 160 7.69 -8.08 -8.37
N ARG A 161 6.53 -7.43 -8.59
CA ARG A 161 6.41 -5.96 -8.64
C ARG A 161 6.61 -5.32 -7.26
N SER A 162 6.14 -5.96 -6.22
CA SER A 162 6.14 -5.39 -4.88
C SER A 162 7.49 -5.50 -4.17
N GLN A 163 8.29 -6.53 -4.48
CA GLN A 163 9.55 -6.79 -3.79
C GLN A 163 10.59 -5.67 -4.01
N PHE A 164 10.58 -4.95 -5.14
CA PHE A 164 11.56 -3.90 -5.44
C PHE A 164 11.52 -2.76 -4.43
N SER A 165 10.35 -2.14 -4.22
CA SER A 165 10.19 -1.07 -3.22
C SER A 165 10.47 -1.57 -1.80
N PHE A 166 10.12 -2.82 -1.50
CA PHE A 166 10.37 -3.45 -0.23
C PHE A 166 11.88 -3.62 0.06
N VAL A 167 12.63 -4.08 -0.93
CA VAL A 167 14.09 -4.26 -0.85
C VAL A 167 14.81 -2.91 -0.74
N ILE A 168 14.36 -1.87 -1.49
CA ILE A 168 14.89 -0.51 -1.34
C ILE A 168 14.73 -0.05 0.12
N GLY A 169 13.55 -0.26 0.72
CA GLY A 169 13.29 0.09 2.12
C GLY A 169 14.27 -0.58 3.09
N MET A 170 14.59 -1.85 2.88
CA MET A 170 15.60 -2.56 3.68
C MET A 170 17.02 -1.95 3.55
N TYR A 171 17.43 -1.60 2.32
CA TYR A 171 18.75 -0.98 2.10
C TYR A 171 18.84 0.43 2.67
N PHE A 172 17.74 1.17 2.73
CA PHE A 172 17.74 2.48 3.40
C PHE A 172 18.13 2.39 4.88
N VAL A 173 17.72 1.32 5.57
CA VAL A 173 18.16 1.06 6.95
C VAL A 173 19.61 0.61 6.97
N LYS A 174 19.95 -0.43 6.21
CA LYS A 174 21.28 -1.03 6.20
C LYS A 174 22.38 0.00 5.94
N GLU A 175 22.16 0.88 4.96
CA GLU A 175 23.14 1.91 4.56
C GLU A 175 22.95 3.23 5.32
N ASN A 176 21.96 3.31 6.21
CA ASN A 176 21.64 4.53 6.98
C ASN A 176 21.47 5.77 6.08
N VAL A 177 20.73 5.61 4.97
CA VAL A 177 20.66 6.60 3.88
C VAL A 177 20.11 7.93 4.35
N LEU A 178 19.08 7.93 5.21
CA LEU A 178 18.41 9.15 5.68
C LEU A 178 19.33 10.05 6.52
N ASP A 179 20.26 9.46 7.28
CA ASP A 179 21.14 10.23 8.17
C ASP A 179 22.49 10.58 7.53
N ARG A 180 23.01 9.71 6.65
CA ARG A 180 24.35 9.89 6.07
C ARG A 180 24.39 10.83 4.88
N SER A 181 23.28 11.10 4.22
CA SER A 181 23.28 11.89 2.98
C SER A 181 23.40 13.39 3.25
N LYS A 182 24.52 13.98 2.85
CA LYS A 182 24.74 15.45 2.89
C LYS A 182 23.71 16.24 2.07
N VAL A 183 23.19 15.65 0.99
CA VAL A 183 22.14 16.26 0.15
C VAL A 183 20.83 16.33 0.93
N LEU A 184 20.49 15.26 1.65
CA LEU A 184 19.27 15.22 2.46
C LEU A 184 19.33 16.21 3.62
N CYS A 185 20.50 16.42 4.22
CA CYS A 185 20.71 17.47 5.23
C CYS A 185 20.41 18.88 4.68
N LYS A 186 20.72 19.15 3.41
CA LYS A 186 20.37 20.44 2.78
C LYS A 186 18.86 20.60 2.59
N ILE A 187 18.15 19.56 2.14
CA ILE A 187 16.69 19.56 2.01
C ILE A 187 16.03 19.75 3.37
N ARG A 188 16.52 19.08 4.41
CA ARG A 188 16.01 19.17 5.78
C ARG A 188 15.96 20.60 6.31
N ASN A 189 16.96 21.41 5.97
CA ASN A 189 17.15 22.75 6.54
C ASN A 189 16.71 23.88 5.58
N ASN A 190 16.28 23.57 4.37
CA ASN A 190 15.92 24.58 3.37
C ASN A 190 14.51 24.34 2.82
N ARG A 191 13.59 25.22 3.20
CA ARG A 191 12.17 25.17 2.79
C ARG A 191 12.01 25.26 1.27
N ILE A 192 12.79 26.12 0.60
CA ILE A 192 12.67 26.30 -0.86
C ILE A 192 13.11 25.02 -1.57
N LEU A 193 14.22 24.40 -1.12
CA LEU A 193 14.67 23.12 -1.68
C LEU A 193 13.66 22.00 -1.44
N ALA A 194 13.02 21.94 -0.26
CA ALA A 194 12.02 20.94 0.04
C ALA A 194 10.78 21.05 -0.88
N TRP A 195 10.25 22.26 -1.05
CA TRP A 195 9.12 22.50 -1.95
C TRP A 195 9.50 22.31 -3.43
N GLY A 196 10.68 22.78 -3.83
CA GLY A 196 11.21 22.54 -5.18
C GLY A 196 11.34 21.05 -5.48
N PHE A 197 11.85 20.25 -4.53
CA PHE A 197 11.95 18.80 -4.66
C PHE A 197 10.58 18.14 -4.77
N LEU A 198 9.58 18.58 -3.99
CA LEU A 198 8.19 18.11 -4.11
C LEU A 198 7.62 18.37 -5.50
N ILE A 199 7.79 19.57 -6.02
CA ILE A 199 7.33 19.93 -7.37
C ILE A 199 8.00 19.04 -8.43
N VAL A 200 9.30 18.81 -8.31
CA VAL A 200 10.04 17.92 -9.23
C VAL A 200 9.48 16.50 -9.20
N ILE A 201 9.19 15.95 -8.02
CA ILE A 201 8.59 14.59 -7.90
C ILE A 201 7.23 14.55 -8.59
N ILE A 202 6.37 15.55 -8.35
CA ILE A 202 5.02 15.62 -8.95
C ILE A 202 5.13 15.74 -10.48
N MET A 203 5.97 16.64 -10.99
CA MET A 203 6.18 16.85 -12.43
C MET A 203 6.77 15.59 -13.08
N ALA A 204 7.78 14.97 -12.48
CA ALA A 204 8.34 13.73 -12.98
C ALA A 204 7.28 12.63 -13.09
N ARG A 205 6.41 12.49 -12.07
CA ARG A 205 5.33 11.49 -12.10
C ARG A 205 4.22 11.83 -13.09
N ALA A 206 3.95 13.11 -13.33
CA ALA A 206 3.00 13.56 -14.34
C ALA A 206 3.50 13.33 -15.78
N ILE A 207 4.82 13.38 -16.01
CA ILE A 207 5.46 13.06 -17.28
C ILE A 207 5.58 11.54 -17.48
N PHE A 208 6.11 10.83 -16.49
CA PHE A 208 6.30 9.38 -16.52
C PHE A 208 5.07 8.69 -15.91
N THR A 209 3.97 8.64 -16.67
CA THR A 209 2.66 8.14 -16.20
C THR A 209 2.62 6.65 -15.95
N HIS A 210 3.49 5.87 -16.57
CA HIS A 210 3.50 4.41 -16.43
C HIS A 210 3.84 3.98 -15.00
N MET A 211 3.12 2.97 -14.49
CA MET A 211 3.22 2.48 -13.10
C MET A 211 4.63 1.98 -12.72
N ILE A 212 5.46 1.64 -13.71
CA ILE A 212 6.86 1.24 -13.53
C ILE A 212 7.71 2.32 -12.85
N PHE A 213 7.32 3.59 -12.94
CA PHE A 213 8.03 4.72 -12.32
C PHE A 213 7.56 5.03 -10.89
N ALA A 214 6.46 4.41 -10.42
CA ALA A 214 5.90 4.68 -9.11
C ALA A 214 6.87 4.41 -7.93
N PRO A 215 7.71 3.36 -7.91
CA PRO A 215 8.70 3.16 -6.84
C PRO A 215 9.72 4.29 -6.70
N PHE A 216 10.15 4.89 -7.81
CA PHE A 216 11.13 6.00 -7.80
C PHE A 216 10.51 7.26 -7.21
N SER A 217 9.27 7.58 -7.58
CA SER A 217 8.52 8.69 -6.99
C SER A 217 8.25 8.44 -5.50
N ALA A 218 7.95 7.20 -5.10
CA ALA A 218 7.77 6.81 -3.71
C ALA A 218 9.02 7.07 -2.88
N VAL A 219 10.20 6.70 -3.38
CA VAL A 219 11.49 6.99 -2.71
C VAL A 219 11.66 8.50 -2.54
N GLY A 220 11.35 9.30 -3.55
CA GLY A 220 11.40 10.76 -3.47
C GLY A 220 10.50 11.30 -2.35
N PHE A 221 9.25 10.84 -2.26
CA PHE A 221 8.33 11.22 -1.17
C PHE A 221 8.85 10.81 0.20
N ILE A 222 9.36 9.59 0.34
CA ILE A 222 9.89 9.10 1.62
C ILE A 222 11.09 9.93 2.07
N ILE A 223 11.98 10.27 1.15
CA ILE A 223 13.09 11.18 1.43
C ILE A 223 12.56 12.53 1.92
N LEU A 224 11.63 13.14 1.20
CA LEU A 224 11.10 14.44 1.55
C LEU A 224 10.39 14.42 2.91
N PHE A 225 9.43 13.52 3.08
CA PHE A 225 8.61 13.45 4.30
C PHE A 225 9.36 12.90 5.51
N GLY A 226 10.40 12.08 5.28
CA GLY A 226 11.25 11.52 6.34
C GLY A 226 12.37 12.44 6.80
N THR A 227 12.76 13.44 5.99
CA THR A 227 13.89 14.32 6.33
C THR A 227 13.48 15.75 6.64
N TYR A 228 12.46 16.30 5.97
CA TYR A 228 12.04 17.68 6.16
C TYR A 228 11.31 17.87 7.50
N ASN A 229 11.60 18.97 8.18
CA ASN A 229 10.92 19.34 9.44
C ASN A 229 9.61 20.06 9.13
N TRP A 230 8.50 19.35 9.23
CA TRP A 230 7.15 19.87 8.96
C TRP A 230 6.63 20.76 10.10
N GLY A 231 7.38 20.87 11.20
CA GLY A 231 6.98 21.58 12.41
C GLY A 231 5.92 20.81 13.21
N ARG A 232 5.67 21.29 14.43
CA ARG A 232 4.80 20.59 15.42
C ARG A 232 3.39 20.26 14.90
N ILE A 233 2.79 21.14 14.08
CA ILE A 233 1.44 20.94 13.56
C ILE A 233 1.47 19.93 12.41
N GLY A 234 2.40 20.10 11.46
CA GLY A 234 2.56 19.20 10.32
C GLY A 234 2.84 17.76 10.78
N ASP A 235 3.76 17.59 11.72
CA ASP A 235 4.10 16.26 12.27
C ASP A 235 2.89 15.61 12.95
N LYS A 236 2.07 16.37 13.71
CA LYS A 236 0.85 15.84 14.32
C LYS A 236 -0.16 15.38 13.28
N ILE A 237 -0.36 16.14 12.21
CA ILE A 237 -1.29 15.79 11.12
C ILE A 237 -0.79 14.52 10.41
N LEU A 238 0.49 14.47 10.05
CA LEU A 238 1.07 13.32 9.36
C LEU A 238 1.00 12.05 10.20
N LEU A 239 1.33 12.14 11.49
CA LEU A 239 1.24 11.01 12.42
C LEU A 239 -0.20 10.54 12.62
N PHE A 240 -1.16 11.49 12.73
CA PHE A 240 -2.57 11.16 12.84
C PHE A 240 -3.09 10.42 11.59
N LEU A 241 -2.84 10.96 10.40
CA LEU A 241 -3.24 10.31 9.15
C LEU A 241 -2.52 8.96 8.97
N GLY A 242 -1.24 8.90 9.32
CA GLY A 242 -0.44 7.67 9.28
C GLY A 242 -1.03 6.56 10.15
N LYS A 243 -1.52 6.89 11.35
CA LYS A 243 -2.18 5.92 12.24
C LYS A 243 -3.43 5.28 11.62
N HIS A 244 -4.19 6.05 10.86
CA HIS A 244 -5.44 5.62 10.22
C HIS A 244 -5.23 5.11 8.77
N SER A 245 -4.06 5.33 8.18
CA SER A 245 -3.78 5.12 6.76
C SER A 245 -4.13 3.71 6.26
N THR A 246 -3.83 2.65 7.03
CA THR A 246 -4.13 1.26 6.64
C THR A 246 -5.64 1.02 6.51
N ASN A 247 -6.44 1.49 7.47
CA ASN A 247 -7.88 1.33 7.41
C ASN A 247 -8.49 2.19 6.30
N MET A 248 -8.01 3.44 6.16
CA MET A 248 -8.43 4.34 5.08
C MET A 248 -8.14 3.71 3.72
N TRP A 249 -6.95 3.12 3.55
CA TRP A 249 -6.58 2.42 2.33
C TRP A 249 -7.47 1.19 2.06
N LEU A 250 -7.80 0.41 3.08
CA LEU A 250 -8.69 -0.75 2.93
C LEU A 250 -10.13 -0.36 2.54
N THR A 251 -10.58 0.86 2.85
CA THR A 251 -11.98 1.27 2.71
C THR A 251 -12.26 2.29 1.60
N HIS A 252 -11.27 3.04 1.11
CA HIS A 252 -11.50 4.15 0.19
C HIS A 252 -12.16 3.73 -1.13
N MET A 253 -11.75 2.57 -1.71
CA MET A 253 -12.30 2.10 -2.99
C MET A 253 -13.79 1.77 -2.91
N GLN A 254 -14.28 1.31 -1.77
CA GLN A 254 -15.71 1.05 -1.58
C GLN A 254 -16.53 2.31 -1.76
N PHE A 255 -16.05 3.47 -1.31
CA PHE A 255 -16.78 4.73 -1.43
C PHE A 255 -16.87 5.23 -2.86
N TYR A 256 -15.75 5.30 -3.58
CA TYR A 256 -15.79 5.90 -4.91
C TYR A 256 -16.14 4.92 -6.04
N MET A 257 -15.99 3.61 -5.84
CA MET A 257 -16.29 2.63 -6.89
C MET A 257 -17.59 1.84 -6.68
N ILE A 258 -18.06 1.67 -5.43
CA ILE A 258 -19.11 0.70 -5.14
C ILE A 258 -20.33 1.37 -4.50
N PHE A 259 -20.18 2.00 -3.34
CA PHE A 259 -21.33 2.39 -2.53
C PHE A 259 -21.82 3.82 -2.77
N THR A 260 -20.91 4.77 -2.92
CA THR A 260 -21.26 6.19 -2.96
C THR A 260 -20.53 7.00 -4.06
N PRO A 261 -20.45 6.46 -5.31
CA PRO A 261 -19.74 7.18 -6.37
C PRO A 261 -20.36 8.55 -6.66
N THR A 262 -21.69 8.65 -6.63
CA THR A 262 -22.44 9.90 -6.83
C THR A 262 -22.14 10.95 -5.76
N LEU A 263 -22.00 10.54 -4.49
CA LEU A 263 -21.63 11.43 -3.39
C LEU A 263 -20.18 11.92 -3.56
N VAL A 264 -19.27 11.02 -3.89
CA VAL A 264 -17.83 11.34 -4.04
C VAL A 264 -17.60 12.26 -5.24
N PHE A 265 -18.16 11.94 -6.39
CA PHE A 265 -17.92 12.67 -7.65
C PHE A 265 -18.93 13.78 -7.94
N GLY A 266 -20.00 13.90 -7.17
CA GLY A 266 -21.11 14.83 -7.42
C GLY A 266 -20.70 16.30 -7.47
N SER A 267 -19.69 16.71 -6.72
CA SER A 267 -19.17 18.07 -6.70
C SER A 267 -18.44 18.46 -7.99
N ARG A 268 -17.95 17.51 -8.79
CA ARG A 268 -17.09 17.72 -9.96
C ARG A 268 -15.84 18.58 -9.70
N ASN A 269 -15.52 18.83 -8.42
CA ASN A 269 -14.35 19.59 -8.00
C ASN A 269 -13.34 18.64 -7.34
N VAL A 270 -12.12 18.59 -7.86
CA VAL A 270 -11.08 17.64 -7.41
C VAL A 270 -10.76 17.77 -5.93
N LEU A 271 -10.68 19.00 -5.40
CA LEU A 271 -10.38 19.23 -3.98
C LEU A 271 -11.53 18.73 -3.08
N ILE A 272 -12.78 18.96 -3.47
CA ILE A 272 -13.95 18.49 -2.73
C ILE A 272 -14.02 16.96 -2.79
N ILE A 273 -13.79 16.35 -3.96
CA ILE A 273 -13.72 14.89 -4.13
C ILE A 273 -12.66 14.30 -3.18
N MET A 274 -11.46 14.86 -3.16
CA MET A 274 -10.39 14.40 -2.27
C MET A 274 -10.76 14.53 -0.79
N LEU A 275 -11.29 15.68 -0.39
CA LEU A 275 -11.72 15.92 1.00
C LEU A 275 -12.84 14.96 1.41
N THR A 276 -13.85 14.78 0.56
CA THR A 276 -14.95 13.84 0.80
C THR A 276 -14.42 12.42 0.99
N LEU A 277 -13.53 11.98 0.11
CA LEU A 277 -12.95 10.63 0.18
C LEU A 277 -12.10 10.43 1.45
N VAL A 278 -11.30 11.43 1.83
CA VAL A 278 -10.50 11.40 3.07
C VAL A 278 -11.41 11.33 4.28
N ILE A 279 -12.46 12.16 4.35
CA ILE A 279 -13.41 12.19 5.48
C ILE A 279 -14.14 10.84 5.59
N LEU A 280 -14.72 10.33 4.51
CA LEU A 280 -15.43 9.05 4.51
C LEU A 280 -14.53 7.89 4.92
N SER A 281 -13.30 7.84 4.38
CA SER A 281 -12.33 6.79 4.71
C SER A 281 -11.84 6.90 6.16
N LEU A 282 -11.72 8.13 6.68
CA LEU A 282 -11.35 8.35 8.09
C LEU A 282 -12.50 7.91 9.03
N MET A 283 -13.74 8.23 8.71
CA MET A 283 -14.91 7.76 9.46
C MET A 283 -14.97 6.23 9.49
N ALA A 284 -14.78 5.59 8.32
CA ALA A 284 -14.69 4.14 8.23
C ALA A 284 -13.52 3.57 9.06
N SER A 285 -12.38 4.27 9.10
CA SER A 285 -11.25 3.86 9.93
C SER A 285 -11.60 3.80 11.41
N TYR A 286 -12.37 4.75 11.94
CA TYR A 286 -12.85 4.70 13.32
C TYR A 286 -13.79 3.51 13.56
N VAL A 287 -14.69 3.23 12.64
CA VAL A 287 -15.60 2.05 12.73
C VAL A 287 -14.79 0.75 12.80
N VAL A 288 -13.77 0.62 11.94
CA VAL A 288 -12.88 -0.55 11.94
C VAL A 288 -12.10 -0.66 13.27
N ASP A 289 -11.55 0.44 13.78
CA ASP A 289 -10.79 0.42 15.05
C ASP A 289 -11.69 0.10 16.25
N LEU A 290 -12.93 0.60 16.28
CA LEU A 290 -13.94 0.24 17.30
C LEU A 290 -14.25 -1.27 17.24
N SER A 291 -14.47 -1.80 16.03
CA SER A 291 -14.73 -3.24 15.83
C SER A 291 -13.56 -4.12 16.30
N VAL A 292 -12.32 -3.72 15.95
CA VAL A 292 -11.10 -4.40 16.44
C VAL A 292 -11.01 -4.38 17.97
N SER A 293 -11.35 -3.22 18.57
CA SER A 293 -11.32 -3.07 20.02
C SER A 293 -12.36 -3.94 20.72
N GLY A 294 -13.58 -4.01 20.17
CA GLY A 294 -14.66 -4.89 20.66
C GLY A 294 -14.26 -6.37 20.62
N ILE A 295 -13.70 -6.81 19.51
CA ILE A 295 -13.19 -8.19 19.38
C ILE A 295 -12.12 -8.50 20.44
N ARG A 296 -11.17 -7.59 20.69
CA ARG A 296 -10.13 -7.78 21.72
C ARG A 296 -10.69 -7.91 23.13
N VAL A 297 -11.73 -7.12 23.44
CA VAL A 297 -12.40 -7.18 24.76
C VAL A 297 -13.09 -8.53 24.93
N LEU A 298 -13.81 -9.03 23.91
CA LEU A 298 -14.45 -10.34 23.95
C LEU A 298 -13.45 -11.46 24.20
N PHE A 299 -12.32 -11.48 23.46
CA PHE A 299 -11.30 -12.50 23.66
C PHE A 299 -10.55 -12.41 25.00
N ARG A 300 -10.52 -11.24 25.64
CA ARG A 300 -9.95 -11.11 27.01
C ARG A 300 -10.88 -11.61 28.09
N LYS A 301 -12.21 -11.56 27.88
CA LYS A 301 -13.20 -12.08 28.83
C LYS A 301 -13.35 -13.60 28.78
N CYS A 302 -12.92 -14.24 27.69
CA CYS A 302 -12.96 -15.69 27.50
C CYS A 302 -11.67 -16.41 27.96
N LYS A 303 -10.69 -15.67 28.50
CA LYS A 303 -9.51 -16.18 29.18
C LYS A 303 -9.60 -15.96 30.69
#